data_d88ef8f2ad0af121ff196c3b5aa59c3c
#
_entry.id   d88ef8f2ad0af121ff196c3b5aa59c3c
#
_cell.length_a   1.000
_cell.length_b   1.000
_cell.length_c   1.000
_cell.angle_alpha   90.00
_cell.angle_beta   90.00
_cell.angle_gamma   90.00
#
_symmetry.space_group_name_H-M   'P 1'
#
loop_
_entity.id
_entity.type
_entity.pdbx_description
1 polymer ?
#
loop_
_entity_poly.entity_id
_entity_poly.type
_entity_poly.pdbx_seq_one_letter_code
_entity_poly.pdbx_strand_id
1 'polypeptide(L)'
;MCLLGCDIGSSSVKASIVDKDTGLTLASDFYPKEEAAIKAVRPGWAEQNPDDWWMYLKEAIKGAIAKAGIKGTEIDAIGISYQMHGLVLVNRKMQVLRPSVIWCDSRAVPYGDRAFKSIGEKQCLAHLLNSPGNFTASKLAWVKEYEPQIFGQVHKFMLPGDFIAMRMTGDIVTTVSGLSEGIFWDFRNNSVSEDLMNYFGFSKELVPDIRPTFGVQGELLGSVASELGLKKGTPVTYRAGDQPNNALSLNVLNPGEIAATGGTSGVVYGVNGKVNYDMLSRVNTFAHVNHSADRTRLGVLLCINGVGILNSWVKRNVAPEGISYPALNELAATVPIGSEGLSILPFGNGAERMLQNKQVDCSIHGLNFNIHNKAHVARAAQEGIVFSFKYGMDIRNEMGIDIGVIRAGNANLFLSPIFRDALAGVTGTVIELYDTNGAVGAAKGAGIGAGIYASAEEAFASLKKINVIEPDGLKADKYCGAFEVWKERLEKALA
;
A
#
# COMPACT_ATOMS: atom_id res chain seq x y z
N MET A 1 23.13 9.39 16.78
CA MET A 1 23.11 9.42 15.30
C MET A 1 21.77 8.87 14.81
N CYS A 2 21.32 9.28 13.60
CA CYS A 2 19.92 9.10 13.24
C CYS A 2 19.73 8.52 11.83
N LEU A 3 18.54 8.00 11.59
CA LEU A 3 18.07 7.54 10.29
C LEU A 3 16.94 8.45 9.83
N LEU A 4 16.91 8.79 8.55
CA LEU A 4 15.85 9.55 7.93
C LEU A 4 14.98 8.62 7.07
N GLY A 5 13.70 8.59 7.35
CA GLY A 5 12.71 7.92 6.49
C GLY A 5 11.79 8.95 5.84
N CYS A 6 11.54 8.77 4.56
CA CYS A 6 10.66 9.57 3.73
C CYS A 6 9.50 8.71 3.24
N ASP A 7 8.27 9.23 3.24
CA ASP A 7 7.10 8.55 2.73
C ASP A 7 6.33 9.47 1.77
N ILE A 8 6.40 9.17 0.50
CA ILE A 8 5.90 10.01 -0.60
C ILE A 8 4.49 9.57 -0.95
N GLY A 9 3.51 10.08 -0.21
CA GLY A 9 2.09 9.82 -0.48
C GLY A 9 1.49 10.78 -1.52
N SER A 10 0.29 10.48 -1.98
CA SER A 10 -0.46 11.35 -2.90
C SER A 10 -1.12 12.54 -2.19
N SER A 11 -1.52 12.39 -0.92
CA SER A 11 -2.14 13.47 -0.13
C SER A 11 -1.10 14.35 0.57
N SER A 12 0.02 13.79 0.98
CA SER A 12 1.11 14.48 1.67
C SER A 12 2.39 13.65 1.64
N VAL A 13 3.51 14.32 1.82
CA VAL A 13 4.84 13.71 1.99
C VAL A 13 5.23 13.81 3.46
N LYS A 14 5.69 12.69 4.05
CA LYS A 14 6.12 12.61 5.45
C LYS A 14 7.61 12.36 5.55
N ALA A 15 8.21 12.88 6.61
CA ALA A 15 9.56 12.56 7.01
C ALA A 15 9.60 12.19 8.50
N SER A 16 10.37 11.17 8.86
CA SER A 16 10.57 10.73 10.25
C SER A 16 12.05 10.57 10.55
N ILE A 17 12.43 11.01 11.72
CA ILE A 17 13.78 10.83 12.27
C ILE A 17 13.73 9.73 13.32
N VAL A 18 14.55 8.72 13.13
CA VAL A 18 14.67 7.58 14.06
C VAL A 18 16.07 7.55 14.63
N ASP A 19 16.19 7.50 15.95
CA ASP A 19 17.47 7.28 16.61
C ASP A 19 17.95 5.85 16.34
N LYS A 20 19.15 5.70 15.79
CA LYS A 20 19.65 4.40 15.33
C LYS A 20 19.98 3.42 16.46
N ASP A 21 20.35 3.94 17.62
CA ASP A 21 20.81 3.09 18.75
C ASP A 21 19.63 2.56 19.55
N THR A 22 18.57 3.38 19.71
CA THR A 22 17.34 2.99 20.42
C THR A 22 16.24 2.48 19.51
N GLY A 23 16.31 2.78 18.21
CA GLY A 23 15.24 2.49 17.23
C GLY A 23 13.95 3.30 17.46
N LEU A 24 13.97 4.30 18.35
CA LEU A 24 12.82 5.13 18.68
C LEU A 24 12.67 6.31 17.71
N THR A 25 11.44 6.65 17.39
CA THR A 25 11.13 7.85 16.59
C THR A 25 11.34 9.09 17.44
N LEU A 26 12.26 9.97 17.03
CA LEU A 26 12.52 11.26 17.69
C LEU A 26 11.48 12.31 17.28
N ALA A 27 11.18 12.39 15.99
CA ALA A 27 10.16 13.29 15.46
C ALA A 27 9.68 12.85 14.08
N SER A 28 8.49 13.36 13.72
CA SER A 28 7.93 13.26 12.37
C SER A 28 7.30 14.59 11.97
N ASP A 29 7.36 14.89 10.69
CA ASP A 29 6.62 15.99 10.10
C ASP A 29 6.10 15.61 8.70
N PHE A 30 5.16 16.40 8.19
CA PHE A 30 4.59 16.18 6.86
C PHE A 30 4.28 17.51 6.17
N TYR A 31 4.23 17.50 4.87
CA TYR A 31 3.85 18.64 4.06
C TYR A 31 3.17 18.16 2.76
N PRO A 32 2.16 18.87 2.21
CA PRO A 32 1.53 20.09 2.76
C PRO A 32 0.63 19.75 3.98
N LYS A 33 0.21 20.78 4.72
CA LYS A 33 -0.67 20.62 5.90
C LYS A 33 -2.13 20.38 5.52
N GLU A 34 -2.50 20.76 4.31
CA GLU A 34 -3.76 20.38 3.65
C GLU A 34 -3.47 19.30 2.60
N GLU A 35 -4.47 18.55 2.17
CA GLU A 35 -4.27 17.50 1.17
C GLU A 35 -3.75 18.08 -0.16
N ALA A 36 -2.69 17.49 -0.67
CA ALA A 36 -2.16 17.84 -1.98
C ALA A 36 -3.18 17.55 -3.08
N ALA A 37 -3.34 18.49 -3.99
CA ALA A 37 -4.30 18.37 -5.08
C ALA A 37 -3.93 17.24 -6.05
N ILE A 38 -4.93 16.47 -6.45
CA ILE A 38 -4.85 15.54 -7.58
C ILE A 38 -5.54 16.20 -8.76
N LYS A 39 -4.82 16.35 -9.88
CA LYS A 39 -5.38 16.94 -11.09
C LYS A 39 -6.14 15.89 -11.89
N ALA A 40 -7.46 16.04 -11.98
CA ALA A 40 -8.35 15.19 -12.77
C ALA A 40 -8.90 15.99 -13.95
N VAL A 41 -8.25 15.91 -15.12
CA VAL A 41 -8.67 16.65 -16.34
C VAL A 41 -9.86 15.98 -17.03
N ARG A 42 -10.08 14.68 -16.79
CA ARG A 42 -11.19 13.87 -17.30
C ARG A 42 -11.61 12.86 -16.23
N PRO A 43 -12.83 12.35 -16.25
CA PRO A 43 -13.22 11.25 -15.36
C PRO A 43 -12.25 10.08 -15.46
N GLY A 44 -11.82 9.55 -14.32
CA GLY A 44 -10.88 8.44 -14.23
C GLY A 44 -9.39 8.82 -14.45
N TRP A 45 -9.06 10.09 -14.71
CA TRP A 45 -7.69 10.57 -14.80
C TRP A 45 -7.23 11.12 -13.46
N ALA A 46 -5.95 10.87 -13.12
CA ALA A 46 -5.34 11.38 -11.91
C ALA A 46 -3.83 11.63 -12.12
N GLU A 47 -3.45 12.89 -11.99
CA GLU A 47 -2.08 13.33 -12.21
C GLU A 47 -1.59 14.21 -11.07
N GLN A 48 -0.28 14.12 -10.80
CA GLN A 48 0.44 15.04 -9.91
C GLN A 48 1.77 15.45 -10.52
N ASN A 49 2.25 16.66 -10.20
CA ASN A 49 3.57 17.09 -10.63
C ASN A 49 4.64 16.49 -9.71
N PRO A 50 5.62 15.71 -10.22
CA PRO A 50 6.69 15.13 -9.40
C PRO A 50 7.56 16.17 -8.69
N ASP A 51 7.72 17.38 -9.25
CA ASP A 51 8.47 18.45 -8.61
C ASP A 51 7.78 18.98 -7.33
N ASP A 52 6.45 18.85 -7.23
CA ASP A 52 5.72 19.19 -6.00
C ASP A 52 6.05 18.19 -4.89
N TRP A 53 6.17 16.88 -5.20
CA TRP A 53 6.60 15.90 -4.21
C TRP A 53 7.99 16.19 -3.66
N TRP A 54 8.90 16.61 -4.55
CA TRP A 54 10.25 17.02 -4.15
C TRP A 54 10.23 18.25 -3.25
N MET A 55 9.45 19.27 -3.58
CA MET A 55 9.26 20.45 -2.74
C MET A 55 8.66 20.06 -1.37
N TYR A 56 7.61 19.26 -1.35
CA TYR A 56 6.96 18.82 -0.11
C TYR A 56 7.91 18.01 0.77
N LEU A 57 8.72 17.15 0.16
CA LEU A 57 9.72 16.37 0.90
C LEU A 57 10.76 17.24 1.58
N LYS A 58 11.24 18.27 0.89
CA LYS A 58 12.20 19.22 1.48
C LYS A 58 11.64 19.89 2.73
N GLU A 59 10.40 20.33 2.67
CA GLU A 59 9.74 20.96 3.83
C GLU A 59 9.48 19.95 4.96
N ALA A 60 9.05 18.72 4.64
CA ALA A 60 8.85 17.68 5.63
C ALA A 60 10.16 17.28 6.35
N ILE A 61 11.28 17.18 5.61
CA ILE A 61 12.61 16.88 6.19
C ILE A 61 13.05 17.99 7.12
N LYS A 62 12.98 19.26 6.69
CA LYS A 62 13.35 20.41 7.53
C LYS A 62 12.51 20.46 8.81
N GLY A 63 11.20 20.27 8.68
CA GLY A 63 10.28 20.21 9.82
C GLY A 63 10.59 19.07 10.80
N ALA A 64 10.89 17.88 10.30
CA ALA A 64 11.24 16.73 11.12
C ALA A 64 12.57 16.94 11.88
N ILE A 65 13.62 17.47 11.22
CA ILE A 65 14.90 17.81 11.83
C ILE A 65 14.72 18.85 12.94
N ALA A 66 13.97 19.93 12.66
CA ALA A 66 13.72 20.99 13.63
C ALA A 66 12.96 20.45 14.87
N LYS A 67 11.95 19.61 14.68
CA LYS A 67 11.19 18.98 15.77
C LYS A 67 12.03 17.98 16.57
N ALA A 68 12.94 17.26 15.91
CA ALA A 68 13.84 16.32 16.59
C ALA A 68 14.93 17.03 17.40
N GLY A 69 15.19 18.31 17.12
CA GLY A 69 16.24 19.09 17.80
C GLY A 69 17.65 18.62 17.49
N ILE A 70 17.87 17.97 16.34
CA ILE A 70 19.17 17.45 15.91
C ILE A 70 19.78 18.33 14.81
N LYS A 71 21.07 18.12 14.51
CA LYS A 71 21.69 18.64 13.29
C LYS A 71 21.45 17.64 12.16
N GLY A 72 21.05 18.11 10.98
CA GLY A 72 20.83 17.20 9.84
C GLY A 72 22.08 16.41 9.44
N THR A 73 23.29 16.92 9.81
CA THR A 73 24.56 16.20 9.62
C THR A 73 24.71 14.94 10.48
N GLU A 74 23.81 14.71 11.44
CA GLU A 74 23.77 13.51 12.28
C GLU A 74 22.97 12.35 11.62
N ILE A 75 22.43 12.56 10.43
CA ILE A 75 21.72 11.53 9.65
C ILE A 75 22.73 10.68 8.90
N ASP A 76 22.73 9.37 9.19
CA ASP A 76 23.67 8.40 8.66
C ASP A 76 23.16 7.70 7.39
N ALA A 77 21.84 7.55 7.22
CA ALA A 77 21.24 6.91 6.06
C ALA A 77 19.80 7.40 5.80
N ILE A 78 19.35 7.28 4.54
CA ILE A 78 18.04 7.72 4.06
C ILE A 78 17.30 6.54 3.45
N GLY A 79 16.01 6.37 3.81
CA GLY A 79 15.09 5.42 3.20
C GLY A 79 13.86 6.12 2.61
N ILE A 80 13.34 5.56 1.53
CA ILE A 80 12.23 6.13 0.77
C ILE A 80 11.10 5.11 0.61
N SER A 81 9.92 5.46 1.12
CA SER A 81 8.63 4.84 0.80
C SER A 81 7.89 5.74 -0.18
N TYR A 82 7.06 5.18 -1.05
CA TYR A 82 6.37 5.98 -2.06
C TYR A 82 5.06 5.34 -2.51
N GLN A 83 4.10 6.17 -2.96
CA GLN A 83 2.86 5.73 -3.60
C GLN A 83 3.18 4.83 -4.80
N MET A 84 2.58 3.64 -4.84
CA MET A 84 2.86 2.61 -5.84
C MET A 84 2.36 2.98 -7.24
N HIS A 85 2.86 2.29 -8.25
CA HIS A 85 2.34 2.25 -9.64
C HIS A 85 2.35 3.58 -10.41
N GLY A 86 2.91 4.65 -9.85
CA GLY A 86 3.02 5.93 -10.56
C GLY A 86 4.00 5.84 -11.74
N LEU A 87 3.80 6.68 -12.76
CA LEU A 87 4.70 6.80 -13.92
C LEU A 87 5.30 8.20 -13.95
N VAL A 88 6.60 8.31 -13.73
CA VAL A 88 7.39 9.53 -13.95
C VAL A 88 8.28 9.32 -15.16
N LEU A 89 8.36 10.30 -16.07
CA LEU A 89 9.19 10.25 -17.26
C LEU A 89 10.22 11.37 -17.24
N VAL A 90 11.47 11.04 -17.49
CA VAL A 90 12.56 11.99 -17.53
C VAL A 90 13.36 11.93 -18.83
N ASN A 91 13.91 13.08 -19.24
CA ASN A 91 14.82 13.17 -20.37
C ASN A 91 16.28 12.92 -19.92
N ARG A 92 17.24 12.97 -20.87
CA ARG A 92 18.69 12.81 -20.59
C ARG A 92 19.27 13.86 -19.63
N LYS A 93 18.57 15.00 -19.44
CA LYS A 93 18.94 16.02 -18.46
C LYS A 93 18.25 15.82 -17.11
N MET A 94 17.61 14.67 -16.89
CA MET A 94 16.85 14.35 -15.67
C MET A 94 15.68 15.32 -15.39
N GLN A 95 15.16 15.97 -16.42
CA GLN A 95 14.01 16.87 -16.33
C GLN A 95 12.73 16.07 -16.54
N VAL A 96 11.72 16.35 -15.73
CA VAL A 96 10.37 15.75 -15.86
C VAL A 96 9.73 16.20 -17.18
N LEU A 97 9.22 15.27 -17.95
CA LEU A 97 8.63 15.52 -19.27
C LEU A 97 7.12 15.85 -19.21
N ARG A 98 6.44 15.38 -18.17
CA ARG A 98 5.01 15.59 -17.96
C ARG A 98 4.62 15.31 -16.50
N PRO A 99 3.41 15.73 -16.04
CA PRO A 99 2.87 15.28 -14.76
C PRO A 99 2.81 13.75 -14.68
N SER A 100 3.09 13.20 -13.51
CA SER A 100 3.01 11.76 -13.25
C SER A 100 1.57 11.27 -13.33
N VAL A 101 1.35 10.17 -14.04
CA VAL A 101 0.09 9.40 -13.98
C VAL A 101 0.16 8.55 -12.72
N ILE A 102 -0.64 8.89 -11.69
CA ILE A 102 -0.55 8.27 -10.37
C ILE A 102 -1.42 7.00 -10.23
N TRP A 103 -1.36 6.36 -9.08
CA TRP A 103 -1.93 5.03 -8.83
C TRP A 103 -3.45 4.91 -9.10
N CYS A 104 -4.24 5.94 -8.79
CA CYS A 104 -5.70 5.94 -8.94
C CYS A 104 -6.18 6.35 -10.35
N ASP A 105 -5.27 6.62 -11.29
CA ASP A 105 -5.62 6.90 -12.68
C ASP A 105 -6.02 5.63 -13.41
N SER A 106 -7.11 5.64 -14.15
CA SER A 106 -7.64 4.46 -14.86
C SER A 106 -7.48 4.49 -16.38
N ARG A 107 -6.83 5.54 -16.96
CA ARG A 107 -6.69 5.68 -18.42
C ARG A 107 -5.97 4.53 -19.11
N ALA A 108 -5.09 3.85 -18.39
CA ALA A 108 -4.25 2.78 -18.92
C ALA A 108 -4.89 1.38 -18.81
N VAL A 109 -6.05 1.23 -18.16
CA VAL A 109 -6.76 -0.06 -18.03
C VAL A 109 -6.93 -0.77 -19.36
N PRO A 110 -7.40 -0.12 -20.45
CA PRO A 110 -7.58 -0.80 -21.74
C PRO A 110 -6.28 -1.35 -22.35
N TYR A 111 -5.12 -0.74 -22.01
CA TYR A 111 -3.80 -1.21 -22.46
C TYR A 111 -3.40 -2.50 -21.74
N GLY A 112 -3.59 -2.53 -20.43
CA GLY A 112 -3.35 -3.73 -19.64
C GLY A 112 -4.24 -4.89 -20.04
N ASP A 113 -5.53 -4.63 -20.30
CA ASP A 113 -6.49 -5.66 -20.72
C ASP A 113 -6.13 -6.25 -22.11
N ARG A 114 -5.73 -5.40 -23.06
CA ARG A 114 -5.25 -5.88 -24.35
C ARG A 114 -3.97 -6.68 -24.24
N ALA A 115 -3.01 -6.23 -23.43
CA ALA A 115 -1.75 -6.94 -23.20
C ALA A 115 -2.01 -8.31 -22.55
N PHE A 116 -2.90 -8.37 -21.55
CA PHE A 116 -3.25 -9.60 -20.85
C PHE A 116 -3.83 -10.66 -21.80
N LYS A 117 -4.73 -10.26 -22.71
CA LYS A 117 -5.30 -11.14 -23.72
C LYS A 117 -4.29 -11.54 -24.80
N SER A 118 -3.48 -10.58 -25.28
CA SER A 118 -2.60 -10.81 -26.45
C SER A 118 -1.33 -11.59 -26.09
N ILE A 119 -0.71 -11.32 -24.94
CA ILE A 119 0.42 -12.10 -24.42
C ILE A 119 -0.07 -13.48 -23.97
N GLY A 120 -1.29 -13.55 -23.47
CA GLY A 120 -1.93 -14.72 -22.90
C GLY A 120 -2.05 -14.66 -21.39
N GLU A 121 -3.27 -14.84 -20.88
CA GLU A 121 -3.57 -14.70 -19.44
C GLU A 121 -2.69 -15.62 -18.58
N LYS A 122 -2.57 -16.90 -18.96
CA LYS A 122 -1.73 -17.86 -18.24
C LYS A 122 -0.24 -17.46 -18.26
N GLN A 123 0.23 -16.91 -19.37
CA GLN A 123 1.62 -16.45 -19.51
C GLN A 123 1.86 -15.26 -18.59
N CYS A 124 0.99 -14.24 -18.63
CA CYS A 124 1.10 -13.08 -17.74
C CYS A 124 1.08 -13.50 -16.28
N LEU A 125 0.09 -14.31 -15.87
CA LEU A 125 -0.01 -14.74 -14.49
C LEU A 125 1.17 -15.59 -14.03
N ALA A 126 1.70 -16.46 -14.89
CA ALA A 126 2.84 -17.31 -14.54
C ALA A 126 4.17 -16.55 -14.45
N HIS A 127 4.35 -15.49 -15.23
CA HIS A 127 5.62 -14.74 -15.33
C HIS A 127 5.59 -13.42 -14.56
N LEU A 128 4.49 -12.64 -14.67
CA LEU A 128 4.35 -11.33 -14.03
C LEU A 128 3.60 -11.42 -12.70
N LEU A 129 3.01 -12.59 -12.37
CA LEU A 129 2.13 -12.88 -11.23
C LEU A 129 0.86 -12.00 -11.16
N ASN A 130 0.60 -11.21 -12.20
CA ASN A 130 -0.51 -10.28 -12.31
C ASN A 130 -0.97 -10.16 -13.77
N SER A 131 -2.20 -9.66 -13.97
CA SER A 131 -2.55 -9.03 -15.25
C SER A 131 -1.77 -7.71 -15.38
N PRO A 132 -1.38 -7.26 -16.58
CA PRO A 132 -0.75 -5.95 -16.77
C PRO A 132 -1.58 -4.75 -16.31
N GLY A 133 -2.90 -4.88 -16.26
CA GLY A 133 -3.84 -3.98 -15.60
C GLY A 133 -3.56 -2.49 -15.75
N ASN A 134 -3.73 -1.74 -14.66
CA ASN A 134 -3.52 -0.30 -14.59
C ASN A 134 -2.18 0.06 -13.95
N PHE A 135 -1.11 -0.63 -14.32
CA PHE A 135 0.21 -0.43 -13.73
C PHE A 135 1.13 0.43 -14.60
N THR A 136 2.32 0.70 -14.13
CA THR A 136 3.29 1.62 -14.74
C THR A 136 3.59 1.28 -16.20
N ALA A 137 3.70 -0.01 -16.55
CA ALA A 137 3.93 -0.44 -17.93
C ALA A 137 2.78 -0.04 -18.88
N SER A 138 1.53 -0.25 -18.45
CA SER A 138 0.35 0.12 -19.23
C SER A 138 0.21 1.65 -19.37
N LYS A 139 0.58 2.40 -18.31
CA LYS A 139 0.63 3.87 -18.35
C LYS A 139 1.68 4.37 -19.34
N LEU A 140 2.86 3.73 -19.38
CA LEU A 140 3.90 4.05 -20.37
C LEU A 140 3.42 3.77 -21.79
N ALA A 141 2.68 2.67 -22.01
CA ALA A 141 2.09 2.35 -23.31
C ALA A 141 1.06 3.39 -23.75
N TRP A 142 0.26 3.88 -22.83
CA TRP A 142 -0.68 4.98 -23.10
C TRP A 142 0.07 6.25 -23.55
N VAL A 143 1.15 6.63 -22.84
CA VAL A 143 1.97 7.81 -23.24
C VAL A 143 2.60 7.60 -24.62
N LYS A 144 3.09 6.39 -24.92
CA LYS A 144 3.65 6.08 -26.24
C LYS A 144 2.65 6.33 -27.37
N GLU A 145 1.38 5.99 -27.18
CA GLU A 145 0.34 6.13 -28.19
C GLU A 145 -0.22 7.55 -28.28
N TYR A 146 -0.55 8.16 -27.14
CA TYR A 146 -1.26 9.46 -27.11
C TYR A 146 -0.34 10.67 -27.01
N GLU A 147 0.88 10.49 -26.56
CA GLU A 147 1.87 11.57 -26.39
C GLU A 147 3.22 11.19 -27.03
N PRO A 148 3.23 10.81 -28.35
CA PRO A 148 4.44 10.28 -29.00
C PRO A 148 5.61 11.25 -29.00
N GLN A 149 5.36 12.56 -29.01
CA GLN A 149 6.40 13.58 -28.94
C GLN A 149 7.08 13.61 -27.56
N ILE A 150 6.32 13.35 -26.49
CA ILE A 150 6.85 13.20 -25.13
C ILE A 150 7.62 11.89 -25.06
N PHE A 151 7.01 10.79 -25.52
CA PHE A 151 7.64 9.48 -25.50
C PHE A 151 8.99 9.44 -26.21
N GLY A 152 9.11 10.14 -27.35
CA GLY A 152 10.37 10.26 -28.11
C GLY A 152 11.51 10.97 -27.36
N GLN A 153 11.21 11.69 -26.28
CA GLN A 153 12.20 12.38 -25.44
C GLN A 153 12.54 11.59 -24.16
N VAL A 154 11.82 10.47 -23.89
CA VAL A 154 12.02 9.68 -22.67
C VAL A 154 13.40 9.03 -22.69
N HIS A 155 14.20 9.36 -21.70
CA HIS A 155 15.45 8.66 -21.41
C HIS A 155 15.19 7.44 -20.51
N LYS A 156 14.44 7.63 -19.41
CA LYS A 156 14.05 6.58 -18.48
C LYS A 156 12.62 6.80 -17.98
N PHE A 157 11.90 5.70 -17.75
CA PHE A 157 10.73 5.74 -16.89
C PHE A 157 11.14 5.51 -15.44
N MET A 158 10.36 6.00 -14.51
CA MET A 158 10.61 5.90 -13.08
C MET A 158 9.32 5.71 -12.31
N LEU A 159 9.41 5.06 -11.17
CA LEU A 159 8.41 5.13 -10.11
C LEU A 159 8.59 6.41 -9.29
N PRO A 160 7.60 6.86 -8.50
CA PRO A 160 7.73 8.08 -7.71
C PRO A 160 8.95 8.09 -6.78
N GLY A 161 9.25 6.95 -6.14
CA GLY A 161 10.44 6.83 -5.29
C GLY A 161 11.76 6.86 -6.05
N ASP A 162 11.78 6.31 -7.28
CA ASP A 162 12.97 6.38 -8.14
C ASP A 162 13.28 7.83 -8.50
N PHE A 163 12.26 8.62 -8.82
CA PHE A 163 12.40 10.04 -9.10
C PHE A 163 12.95 10.81 -7.89
N ILE A 164 12.43 10.56 -6.69
CA ILE A 164 12.92 11.22 -5.48
C ILE A 164 14.38 10.84 -5.20
N ALA A 165 14.75 9.56 -5.34
CA ALA A 165 16.13 9.13 -5.18
C ALA A 165 17.06 9.79 -6.22
N MET A 166 16.64 9.86 -7.48
CA MET A 166 17.37 10.59 -8.53
C MET A 166 17.56 12.06 -8.17
N ARG A 167 16.56 12.74 -7.64
CA ARG A 167 16.68 14.13 -7.20
C ARG A 167 17.68 14.30 -6.05
N MET A 168 17.78 13.28 -5.18
CA MET A 168 18.73 13.28 -4.06
C MET A 168 20.16 12.98 -4.50
N THR A 169 20.35 12.02 -5.41
CA THR A 169 21.64 11.40 -5.67
C THR A 169 22.23 11.71 -7.06
N GLY A 170 21.38 12.06 -8.01
CA GLY A 170 21.77 12.16 -9.42
C GLY A 170 21.83 10.80 -10.14
N ASP A 171 21.61 9.67 -9.43
CA ASP A 171 21.61 8.32 -10.00
C ASP A 171 20.22 7.91 -10.47
N ILE A 172 20.13 7.33 -11.65
CA ILE A 172 18.89 6.80 -12.22
C ILE A 172 18.85 5.29 -12.02
N VAL A 173 18.28 4.87 -10.89
CA VAL A 173 18.24 3.47 -10.48
C VAL A 173 16.83 3.06 -10.03
N THR A 174 16.52 1.77 -10.13
CA THR A 174 15.28 1.15 -9.64
C THR A 174 15.58 -0.12 -8.85
N THR A 175 14.55 -0.81 -8.37
CA THR A 175 14.67 -2.07 -7.63
C THR A 175 13.81 -3.17 -8.26
N VAL A 176 14.08 -4.44 -7.93
CA VAL A 176 13.20 -5.55 -8.34
C VAL A 176 11.79 -5.35 -7.76
N SER A 177 11.66 -4.87 -6.51
CA SER A 177 10.37 -4.55 -5.91
C SER A 177 9.62 -3.50 -6.75
N GLY A 178 10.29 -2.42 -7.16
CA GLY A 178 9.73 -1.40 -8.04
C GLY A 178 9.36 -1.91 -9.43
N LEU A 179 10.22 -2.67 -10.08
CA LEU A 179 9.91 -3.26 -11.39
C LEU A 179 8.73 -4.24 -11.32
N SER A 180 8.61 -4.99 -10.23
CA SER A 180 7.50 -5.93 -10.05
C SER A 180 6.16 -5.23 -9.89
N GLU A 181 6.09 -4.15 -9.10
CA GLU A 181 4.87 -3.37 -8.96
C GLU A 181 4.51 -2.56 -10.21
N GLY A 182 5.52 -2.21 -11.01
CA GLY A 182 5.35 -1.60 -12.34
C GLY A 182 4.95 -2.60 -13.43
N ILE A 183 4.92 -3.90 -13.11
CA ILE A 183 4.67 -5.03 -14.03
C ILE A 183 5.73 -5.12 -15.14
N PHE A 184 6.99 -4.88 -14.81
CA PHE A 184 8.12 -5.06 -15.70
C PHE A 184 8.97 -6.30 -15.36
N TRP A 185 8.72 -6.97 -14.22
CA TRP A 185 9.56 -8.06 -13.75
C TRP A 185 8.96 -9.44 -14.06
N ASP A 186 9.78 -10.31 -14.64
CA ASP A 186 9.49 -11.72 -14.88
C ASP A 186 10.08 -12.57 -13.75
N PHE A 187 9.21 -13.13 -12.93
CA PHE A 187 9.59 -13.92 -11.75
C PHE A 187 10.13 -15.31 -12.10
N ARG A 188 9.82 -15.85 -13.28
CA ARG A 188 10.37 -17.13 -13.73
C ARG A 188 11.78 -17.00 -14.26
N ASN A 189 12.02 -15.94 -15.04
CA ASN A 189 13.31 -15.68 -15.65
C ASN A 189 14.23 -14.81 -14.77
N ASN A 190 13.69 -14.27 -13.66
CA ASN A 190 14.37 -13.36 -12.75
C ASN A 190 15.03 -12.18 -13.50
N SER A 191 14.28 -11.56 -14.39
CA SER A 191 14.73 -10.50 -15.30
C SER A 191 13.59 -9.55 -15.68
N VAL A 192 13.91 -8.47 -16.37
CA VAL A 192 12.90 -7.64 -17.04
C VAL A 192 12.13 -8.48 -18.07
N SER A 193 10.80 -8.41 -18.04
CA SER A 193 9.93 -9.21 -18.90
C SER A 193 10.09 -8.87 -20.38
N GLU A 194 10.66 -9.78 -21.14
CA GLU A 194 10.80 -9.63 -22.58
C GLU A 194 9.44 -9.64 -23.29
N ASP A 195 8.53 -10.50 -22.87
CA ASP A 195 7.19 -10.61 -23.45
C ASP A 195 6.44 -9.27 -23.37
N LEU A 196 6.48 -8.63 -22.20
CA LEU A 196 5.82 -7.34 -21.99
C LEU A 196 6.51 -6.22 -22.78
N MET A 197 7.85 -6.17 -22.71
CA MET A 197 8.64 -5.16 -23.43
C MET A 197 8.43 -5.26 -24.96
N ASN A 198 8.44 -6.48 -25.51
CA ASN A 198 8.19 -6.72 -26.93
C ASN A 198 6.76 -6.39 -27.32
N TYR A 199 5.77 -6.79 -26.52
CA TYR A 199 4.36 -6.50 -26.80
C TYR A 199 4.09 -5.00 -26.91
N PHE A 200 4.59 -4.20 -25.97
CA PHE A 200 4.44 -2.74 -26.02
C PHE A 200 5.48 -2.05 -26.93
N GLY A 201 6.47 -2.78 -27.44
CA GLY A 201 7.54 -2.24 -28.26
C GLY A 201 8.40 -1.23 -27.49
N PHE A 202 8.74 -1.57 -26.25
CA PHE A 202 9.64 -0.78 -25.42
C PHE A 202 11.10 -1.21 -25.58
N SER A 203 12.02 -0.24 -25.67
CA SER A 203 13.46 -0.52 -25.60
C SER A 203 13.87 -0.84 -24.15
N LYS A 204 14.74 -1.83 -23.98
CA LYS A 204 15.37 -2.13 -22.67
C LYS A 204 16.15 -0.94 -22.10
N GLU A 205 16.57 -0.01 -22.94
CA GLU A 205 17.23 1.23 -22.52
C GLU A 205 16.35 2.16 -21.70
N LEU A 206 15.02 2.02 -21.75
CA LEU A 206 14.10 2.79 -20.94
C LEU A 206 14.10 2.38 -19.46
N VAL A 207 14.60 1.17 -19.16
CA VAL A 207 14.62 0.63 -17.80
C VAL A 207 15.82 1.22 -17.04
N PRO A 208 15.63 1.80 -15.83
CA PRO A 208 16.75 2.20 -14.97
C PRO A 208 17.63 1.04 -14.54
N ASP A 209 18.86 1.32 -14.10
CA ASP A 209 19.76 0.30 -13.54
C ASP A 209 19.16 -0.28 -12.25
N ILE A 210 19.27 -1.60 -12.09
CA ILE A 210 18.67 -2.30 -10.94
C ILE A 210 19.65 -2.30 -9.76
N ARG A 211 19.15 -1.92 -8.57
CA ARG A 211 19.86 -2.00 -7.29
C ARG A 211 19.06 -2.83 -6.28
N PRO A 212 19.71 -3.41 -5.26
CA PRO A 212 19.00 -4.09 -4.18
C PRO A 212 18.03 -3.15 -3.45
N THR A 213 16.90 -3.69 -2.97
CA THR A 213 15.95 -2.92 -2.16
C THR A 213 16.59 -2.44 -0.85
N PHE A 214 17.37 -3.30 -0.20
CA PHE A 214 18.25 -2.96 0.92
C PHE A 214 19.70 -2.90 0.42
N GLY A 215 20.30 -1.73 0.43
CA GLY A 215 21.68 -1.49 -0.02
C GLY A 215 21.85 -0.10 -0.59
N VAL A 216 23.08 0.31 -0.83
CA VAL A 216 23.41 1.63 -1.36
C VAL A 216 22.84 1.80 -2.78
N GLN A 217 21.99 2.79 -2.95
CA GLN A 217 21.31 3.15 -4.20
C GLN A 217 21.75 4.50 -4.76
N GLY A 218 22.69 5.13 -4.12
CA GLY A 218 23.29 6.42 -4.44
C GLY A 218 23.63 7.21 -3.18
N GLU A 219 24.39 8.30 -3.35
CA GLU A 219 24.82 9.19 -2.28
C GLU A 219 24.28 10.59 -2.48
N LEU A 220 23.92 11.26 -1.39
CA LEU A 220 23.35 12.59 -1.41
C LEU A 220 24.30 13.63 -2.06
N LEU A 221 23.81 14.30 -3.10
CA LEU A 221 24.54 15.36 -3.79
C LEU A 221 24.87 16.52 -2.84
N GLY A 222 26.03 17.15 -3.02
CA GLY A 222 26.47 18.27 -2.19
C GLY A 222 25.51 19.48 -2.23
N SER A 223 24.91 19.78 -3.38
CA SER A 223 23.91 20.85 -3.53
C SER A 223 22.64 20.55 -2.72
N VAL A 224 22.14 19.30 -2.79
CA VAL A 224 20.96 18.86 -2.04
C VAL A 224 21.25 18.78 -0.54
N ALA A 225 22.43 18.31 -0.16
CA ALA A 225 22.87 18.30 1.23
C ALA A 225 22.90 19.71 1.83
N SER A 226 23.45 20.67 1.11
CA SER A 226 23.46 22.07 1.53
C SER A 226 22.06 22.67 1.67
N GLU A 227 21.15 22.36 0.73
CA GLU A 227 19.76 22.84 0.75
C GLU A 227 18.95 22.29 1.94
N LEU A 228 19.18 21.01 2.29
CA LEU A 228 18.48 20.32 3.36
C LEU A 228 19.18 20.39 4.72
N GLY A 229 20.37 20.93 4.79
CA GLY A 229 21.20 20.94 6.00
C GLY A 229 21.72 19.55 6.40
N LEU A 230 21.81 18.63 5.43
CA LEU A 230 22.30 17.26 5.60
C LEU A 230 23.81 17.17 5.32
N LYS A 231 24.38 16.00 5.55
CA LYS A 231 25.78 15.71 5.21
C LYS A 231 25.87 15.26 3.74
N LYS A 232 26.78 15.84 2.96
CA LYS A 232 27.14 15.35 1.62
C LYS A 232 27.59 13.89 1.70
N GLY A 233 27.12 13.06 0.75
CA GLY A 233 27.47 11.65 0.69
C GLY A 233 26.67 10.76 1.65
N THR A 234 25.66 11.30 2.36
CA THR A 234 24.72 10.45 3.11
C THR A 234 24.05 9.48 2.15
N PRO A 235 24.14 8.14 2.36
CA PRO A 235 23.65 7.17 1.41
C PRO A 235 22.12 7.04 1.46
N VAL A 236 21.50 6.85 0.30
CA VAL A 236 20.12 6.32 0.16
C VAL A 236 20.25 4.82 0.09
N THR A 237 19.70 4.09 1.07
CA THR A 237 19.96 2.65 1.25
C THR A 237 18.73 1.77 1.29
N TYR A 238 17.55 2.37 1.13
CA TYR A 238 16.29 1.64 1.06
C TYR A 238 15.27 2.39 0.21
N ARG A 239 14.52 1.63 -0.60
CA ARG A 239 13.38 2.15 -1.35
C ARG A 239 12.37 1.06 -1.67
N ALA A 240 11.08 1.33 -1.38
CA ALA A 240 9.97 0.44 -1.72
C ALA A 240 8.65 1.21 -1.83
N GLY A 241 7.68 0.64 -2.53
CA GLY A 241 6.31 1.11 -2.55
C GLY A 241 5.68 1.13 -1.14
N ASP A 242 4.65 1.94 -0.95
CA ASP A 242 4.03 2.20 0.36
C ASP A 242 3.45 0.94 1.01
N GLN A 243 2.86 0.02 0.24
CA GLN A 243 2.27 -1.19 0.82
C GLN A 243 3.31 -2.20 1.31
N PRO A 244 4.34 -2.61 0.54
CA PRO A 244 5.41 -3.43 1.07
C PRO A 244 6.22 -2.72 2.17
N ASN A 245 6.37 -1.40 2.13
CA ASN A 245 7.00 -0.64 3.20
C ASN A 245 6.12 -0.57 4.47
N ASN A 246 4.79 -0.46 4.35
CA ASN A 246 3.90 -0.55 5.49
C ASN A 246 4.00 -1.92 6.18
N ALA A 247 4.09 -2.99 5.39
CA ALA A 247 4.36 -4.32 5.91
C ALA A 247 5.72 -4.38 6.66
N LEU A 248 6.78 -3.81 6.10
CA LEU A 248 8.06 -3.65 6.79
C LEU A 248 7.91 -2.89 8.10
N SER A 249 7.18 -1.76 8.12
CA SER A 249 7.00 -0.94 9.32
C SER A 249 6.35 -1.70 10.48
N LEU A 250 5.57 -2.72 10.18
CA LEU A 250 4.93 -3.65 11.10
C LEU A 250 5.75 -4.93 11.34
N ASN A 251 6.99 -4.98 10.86
CA ASN A 251 7.84 -6.17 10.90
C ASN A 251 7.17 -7.42 10.29
N VAL A 252 6.42 -7.23 9.19
CA VAL A 252 5.78 -8.30 8.42
C VAL A 252 6.72 -8.67 7.28
N LEU A 253 7.53 -9.71 7.46
CA LEU A 253 8.63 -10.09 6.58
C LEU A 253 8.64 -11.57 6.22
N ASN A 254 7.90 -12.40 6.95
CA ASN A 254 7.93 -13.84 6.79
C ASN A 254 6.60 -14.39 6.24
N PRO A 255 6.63 -15.54 5.55
CA PRO A 255 5.41 -16.20 5.11
C PRO A 255 4.42 -16.44 6.24
N GLY A 256 3.14 -16.16 5.98
CA GLY A 256 2.07 -16.27 6.98
C GLY A 256 1.83 -15.00 7.80
N GLU A 257 2.73 -14.02 7.76
CA GLU A 257 2.53 -12.73 8.42
C GLU A 257 1.72 -11.79 7.50
N ILE A 258 0.79 -11.05 8.10
CA ILE A 258 -0.10 -10.12 7.41
C ILE A 258 -0.01 -8.73 8.00
N ALA A 259 0.15 -7.72 7.14
CA ALA A 259 -0.10 -6.32 7.47
C ALA A 259 -1.51 -5.94 7.03
N ALA A 260 -2.29 -5.30 7.90
CA ALA A 260 -3.63 -4.82 7.57
C ALA A 260 -3.79 -3.34 7.89
N THR A 261 -4.55 -2.64 7.06
CA THR A 261 -4.97 -1.26 7.31
C THR A 261 -6.47 -1.11 7.08
N GLY A 262 -7.13 -0.28 7.89
CA GLY A 262 -8.56 0.01 7.78
C GLY A 262 -8.79 1.52 7.69
N GLY A 263 -8.15 2.18 6.72
CA GLY A 263 -8.31 3.59 6.40
C GLY A 263 -9.56 3.86 5.56
N THR A 264 -9.55 4.88 4.70
CA THR A 264 -10.64 5.16 3.75
C THR A 264 -10.97 3.92 2.91
N SER A 265 -9.93 3.27 2.36
CA SER A 265 -9.97 1.90 1.85
C SER A 265 -9.28 0.95 2.84
N GLY A 266 -9.55 -0.35 2.70
CA GLY A 266 -8.87 -1.40 3.45
C GLY A 266 -7.78 -2.05 2.61
N VAL A 267 -6.68 -2.40 3.26
CA VAL A 267 -5.62 -3.16 2.63
C VAL A 267 -5.26 -4.35 3.50
N VAL A 268 -5.09 -5.49 2.86
CA VAL A 268 -4.51 -6.68 3.47
C VAL A 268 -3.31 -7.09 2.62
N TYR A 269 -2.13 -7.07 3.22
CA TYR A 269 -0.87 -7.40 2.57
C TYR A 269 -0.20 -8.57 3.29
N GLY A 270 -0.16 -9.75 2.68
CA GLY A 270 0.43 -10.94 3.28
C GLY A 270 1.69 -11.38 2.55
N VAL A 271 2.67 -11.89 3.32
CA VAL A 271 3.91 -12.40 2.75
C VAL A 271 3.78 -13.87 2.39
N ASN A 272 4.23 -14.23 1.18
CA ASN A 272 4.30 -15.59 0.67
C ASN A 272 5.76 -15.97 0.37
N GLY A 273 6.13 -17.20 0.68
CA GLY A 273 7.47 -17.76 0.45
C GLY A 273 7.63 -18.53 -0.86
N LYS A 274 6.60 -18.60 -1.69
CA LYS A 274 6.59 -19.36 -2.95
C LYS A 274 6.12 -18.47 -4.09
N VAL A 275 6.62 -18.71 -5.31
CA VAL A 275 6.07 -18.09 -6.51
C VAL A 275 4.67 -18.64 -6.74
N ASN A 276 3.68 -17.79 -6.52
CA ASN A 276 2.27 -18.12 -6.62
C ASN A 276 1.44 -16.90 -7.05
N TYR A 277 0.30 -17.13 -7.65
CA TYR A 277 -0.60 -16.10 -8.14
C TYR A 277 -2.06 -16.60 -8.10
N ASP A 278 -3.01 -15.69 -8.04
CA ASP A 278 -4.42 -16.02 -8.15
C ASP A 278 -4.81 -16.19 -9.62
N MET A 279 -5.35 -17.35 -9.97
CA MET A 279 -5.77 -17.70 -11.34
C MET A 279 -6.88 -16.79 -11.90
N LEU A 280 -7.65 -16.15 -11.01
CA LEU A 280 -8.71 -15.22 -11.37
C LEU A 280 -8.28 -13.75 -11.26
N SER A 281 -7.00 -13.48 -10.93
CA SER A 281 -6.43 -12.14 -10.79
C SER A 281 -7.18 -11.23 -9.81
N ARG A 282 -7.73 -11.81 -8.72
CA ARG A 282 -8.50 -11.12 -7.66
C ARG A 282 -7.62 -10.38 -6.66
N VAL A 283 -6.35 -10.75 -6.58
CA VAL A 283 -5.31 -10.10 -5.75
C VAL A 283 -4.09 -9.79 -6.60
N ASN A 284 -3.23 -8.91 -6.12
CA ASN A 284 -1.97 -8.61 -6.77
C ASN A 284 -0.82 -9.28 -6.02
N THR A 285 0.18 -9.75 -6.75
CA THR A 285 1.39 -10.35 -6.18
C THR A 285 2.63 -9.62 -6.67
N PHE A 286 3.43 -9.08 -5.74
CA PHE A 286 4.63 -8.30 -6.03
C PHE A 286 5.83 -8.82 -5.26
N ALA A 287 7.05 -8.48 -5.69
CA ALA A 287 8.24 -8.71 -4.87
C ALA A 287 8.15 -7.90 -3.58
N HIS A 288 8.23 -8.59 -2.44
CA HIS A 288 8.30 -7.95 -1.14
C HIS A 288 9.67 -7.31 -0.90
N VAL A 289 9.80 -6.42 0.09
CA VAL A 289 11.05 -5.67 0.34
C VAL A 289 12.27 -6.55 0.55
N ASN A 290 12.12 -7.73 1.13
CA ASN A 290 13.19 -8.70 1.39
C ASN A 290 13.21 -9.87 0.38
N HIS A 291 12.62 -9.68 -0.81
CA HIS A 291 12.76 -10.62 -1.92
C HIS A 291 14.16 -10.55 -2.52
N SER A 292 14.73 -11.70 -2.80
CA SER A 292 15.99 -11.85 -3.55
C SER A 292 15.95 -13.08 -4.43
N ALA A 293 16.93 -13.23 -5.32
CA ALA A 293 17.06 -14.41 -6.18
C ALA A 293 17.13 -15.73 -5.37
N ASP A 294 17.79 -15.69 -4.20
CA ASP A 294 18.01 -16.87 -3.34
C ASP A 294 16.87 -17.07 -2.33
N ARG A 295 16.04 -16.05 -2.10
CA ARG A 295 14.99 -16.05 -1.08
C ARG A 295 13.70 -15.44 -1.62
N THR A 296 12.79 -16.29 -2.06
CA THR A 296 11.46 -15.83 -2.50
C THR A 296 10.69 -15.23 -1.34
N ARG A 297 10.30 -13.96 -1.48
CA ARG A 297 9.39 -13.24 -0.61
C ARG A 297 8.47 -12.39 -1.47
N LEU A 298 7.21 -12.77 -1.54
CA LEU A 298 6.21 -12.09 -2.34
C LEU A 298 5.14 -11.50 -1.44
N GLY A 299 4.75 -10.27 -1.73
CA GLY A 299 3.64 -9.61 -1.10
C GLY A 299 2.36 -9.83 -1.88
N VAL A 300 1.36 -10.45 -1.27
CA VAL A 300 0.02 -10.62 -1.84
C VAL A 300 -0.86 -9.51 -1.33
N LEU A 301 -1.21 -8.59 -2.22
CA LEU A 301 -1.94 -7.36 -1.92
C LEU A 301 -3.41 -7.51 -2.30
N LEU A 302 -4.28 -7.30 -1.31
CA LEU A 302 -5.72 -7.11 -1.46
C LEU A 302 -6.06 -5.67 -1.10
N CYS A 303 -6.79 -4.98 -1.94
CA CYS A 303 -7.38 -3.67 -1.67
C CYS A 303 -8.91 -3.79 -1.68
N ILE A 304 -9.58 -3.12 -0.74
CA ILE A 304 -11.03 -3.06 -0.60
C ILE A 304 -11.44 -1.60 -0.52
N ASN A 305 -12.25 -1.11 -1.46
CA ASN A 305 -12.56 0.31 -1.57
C ASN A 305 -13.57 0.81 -0.55
N GLY A 306 -14.54 -0.02 -0.18
CA GLY A 306 -15.70 0.35 0.65
C GLY A 306 -15.51 0.19 2.16
N VAL A 307 -14.39 0.61 2.74
CA VAL A 307 -14.04 0.34 4.15
C VAL A 307 -14.34 1.53 5.07
N GLY A 308 -13.36 2.33 5.42
CA GLY A 308 -13.57 3.48 6.31
C GLY A 308 -14.49 4.54 5.72
N ILE A 309 -14.61 4.60 4.40
CA ILE A 309 -15.57 5.49 3.73
C ILE A 309 -17.02 5.12 4.08
N LEU A 310 -17.36 3.83 4.17
CA LEU A 310 -18.67 3.37 4.64
C LEU A 310 -18.88 3.75 6.12
N ASN A 311 -17.90 3.47 6.98
CA ASN A 311 -17.99 3.81 8.39
C ASN A 311 -18.16 5.34 8.62
N SER A 312 -17.45 6.14 7.82
CA SER A 312 -17.59 7.61 7.81
C SER A 312 -18.96 8.05 7.28
N TRP A 313 -19.48 7.40 6.26
CA TRP A 313 -20.81 7.68 5.73
C TRP A 313 -21.90 7.40 6.77
N VAL A 314 -21.85 6.25 7.45
CA VAL A 314 -22.78 5.91 8.54
C VAL A 314 -22.71 6.94 9.67
N LYS A 315 -21.51 7.34 10.07
CA LYS A 315 -21.31 8.38 11.09
C LYS A 315 -21.99 9.70 10.73
N ARG A 316 -21.87 10.13 9.47
CA ARG A 316 -22.38 11.44 9.03
C ARG A 316 -23.87 11.46 8.69
N ASN A 317 -24.42 10.33 8.20
CA ASN A 317 -25.75 10.32 7.59
C ASN A 317 -26.78 9.48 8.35
N VAL A 318 -26.34 8.55 9.21
CA VAL A 318 -27.23 7.64 9.95
C VAL A 318 -27.17 7.89 11.46
N ALA A 319 -25.99 8.05 12.01
CA ALA A 319 -25.79 8.24 13.45
C ALA A 319 -26.28 9.63 13.92
N PRO A 320 -26.45 9.84 15.25
CA PRO A 320 -26.75 11.16 15.78
C PRO A 320 -25.71 12.21 15.34
N GLU A 321 -26.19 13.42 15.06
CA GLU A 321 -25.34 14.53 14.66
C GLU A 321 -24.23 14.80 15.71
N GLY A 322 -23.01 15.06 15.23
CA GLY A 322 -21.86 15.36 16.10
C GLY A 322 -21.27 14.16 16.84
N ILE A 323 -21.79 12.94 16.66
CA ILE A 323 -21.27 11.74 17.36
C ILE A 323 -19.77 11.52 17.07
N SER A 324 -18.99 11.21 18.09
CA SER A 324 -17.60 10.79 17.93
C SER A 324 -17.51 9.33 17.47
N TYR A 325 -16.35 8.88 16.90
CA TYR A 325 -16.17 7.48 16.57
C TYR A 325 -16.22 6.56 17.81
N PRO A 326 -15.62 6.90 18.97
CA PRO A 326 -15.80 6.09 20.17
C PRO A 326 -17.28 5.92 20.55
N ALA A 327 -18.07 6.99 20.57
CA ALA A 327 -19.50 6.91 20.90
C ALA A 327 -20.30 6.12 19.84
N LEU A 328 -19.93 6.19 18.56
CA LEU A 328 -20.51 5.35 17.51
C LEU A 328 -20.21 3.85 17.75
N ASN A 329 -19.01 3.53 18.19
CA ASN A 329 -18.64 2.15 18.54
C ASN A 329 -19.41 1.66 19.76
N GLU A 330 -19.59 2.50 20.79
CA GLU A 330 -20.41 2.19 21.95
C GLU A 330 -21.88 1.95 21.58
N LEU A 331 -22.44 2.82 20.72
CA LEU A 331 -23.79 2.64 20.19
C LEU A 331 -23.92 1.30 19.43
N ALA A 332 -22.99 0.98 18.56
CA ALA A 332 -22.98 -0.28 17.81
C ALA A 332 -22.80 -1.51 18.73
N ALA A 333 -22.08 -1.38 19.83
CA ALA A 333 -21.87 -2.45 20.82
C ALA A 333 -23.13 -2.83 21.61
N THR A 334 -24.17 -1.99 21.63
CA THR A 334 -25.48 -2.32 22.26
C THR A 334 -26.26 -3.39 21.50
N VAL A 335 -25.88 -3.69 20.27
CA VAL A 335 -26.54 -4.66 19.38
C VAL A 335 -25.76 -5.97 19.36
N PRO A 336 -26.40 -7.13 19.33
CA PRO A 336 -25.70 -8.42 19.28
C PRO A 336 -24.98 -8.65 17.96
N ILE A 337 -24.02 -9.59 17.98
CA ILE A 337 -23.27 -10.05 16.78
C ILE A 337 -24.26 -10.50 15.72
N GLY A 338 -24.01 -10.11 14.46
CA GLY A 338 -24.87 -10.38 13.31
C GLY A 338 -26.05 -9.41 13.19
N SER A 339 -26.09 -8.35 14.04
CA SER A 339 -27.03 -7.22 13.95
C SER A 339 -28.49 -7.68 13.77
N GLU A 340 -28.89 -8.77 14.48
CA GLU A 340 -30.23 -9.39 14.39
C GLU A 340 -30.70 -9.66 12.96
N GLY A 341 -29.75 -10.07 12.08
CA GLY A 341 -30.01 -10.40 10.68
C GLY A 341 -29.86 -9.24 9.69
N LEU A 342 -29.62 -8.01 10.16
CA LEU A 342 -29.25 -6.91 9.27
C LEU A 342 -27.80 -7.08 8.79
N SER A 343 -27.54 -7.01 7.48
CA SER A 343 -26.17 -6.96 6.97
C SER A 343 -26.00 -5.97 5.84
N ILE A 344 -24.75 -5.48 5.67
CA ILE A 344 -24.39 -4.50 4.67
C ILE A 344 -23.27 -5.05 3.79
N LEU A 345 -23.48 -5.04 2.45
CA LEU A 345 -22.41 -5.24 1.48
C LEU A 345 -21.71 -3.89 1.26
N PRO A 346 -20.39 -3.75 1.53
CA PRO A 346 -19.74 -2.43 1.62
C PRO A 346 -19.22 -1.89 0.28
N PHE A 347 -19.64 -2.39 -0.87
CA PHE A 347 -19.02 -2.16 -2.18
C PHE A 347 -19.50 -0.91 -2.92
N GLY A 348 -19.89 0.14 -2.20
CA GLY A 348 -20.43 1.37 -2.77
C GLY A 348 -19.39 2.38 -3.29
N ASN A 349 -18.11 1.97 -3.45
CA ASN A 349 -17.03 2.85 -3.91
C ASN A 349 -16.35 2.35 -5.19
N GLY A 350 -17.15 1.80 -6.12
CA GLY A 350 -16.69 1.31 -7.41
C GLY A 350 -16.42 -0.20 -7.46
N ALA A 351 -15.79 -0.61 -8.55
CA ALA A 351 -15.48 -2.02 -8.80
C ALA A 351 -14.40 -2.55 -7.85
N GLU A 352 -14.56 -3.79 -7.42
CA GLU A 352 -13.62 -4.48 -6.53
C GLU A 352 -12.85 -5.57 -7.26
N ARG A 353 -11.52 -5.52 -7.18
CA ARG A 353 -10.67 -6.55 -7.79
C ARG A 353 -10.97 -7.95 -7.25
N MET A 354 -11.19 -8.07 -5.95
CA MET A 354 -11.53 -9.38 -5.34
C MET A 354 -12.84 -9.98 -5.85
N LEU A 355 -13.69 -9.15 -6.45
CA LEU A 355 -14.92 -9.54 -7.15
C LEU A 355 -14.74 -9.58 -8.68
N GLN A 356 -13.51 -9.78 -9.16
CA GLN A 356 -13.13 -9.81 -10.58
C GLN A 356 -13.52 -8.51 -11.32
N ASN A 357 -13.34 -7.37 -10.64
CA ASN A 357 -13.70 -6.02 -11.11
C ASN A 357 -15.21 -5.83 -11.38
N LYS A 358 -16.07 -6.68 -10.80
CA LYS A 358 -17.52 -6.44 -10.83
C LYS A 358 -17.88 -5.27 -9.91
N GLN A 359 -18.85 -4.48 -10.33
CA GLN A 359 -19.48 -3.45 -9.51
C GLN A 359 -20.75 -4.05 -8.90
N VAL A 360 -20.78 -4.11 -7.56
CA VAL A 360 -21.88 -4.74 -6.80
C VAL A 360 -22.72 -3.70 -6.07
N ASP A 361 -22.18 -2.51 -5.85
CA ASP A 361 -22.74 -1.42 -5.06
C ASP A 361 -22.88 -1.74 -3.55
N CYS A 362 -23.16 -0.71 -2.76
CA CYS A 362 -23.48 -0.89 -1.36
C CYS A 362 -24.96 -1.23 -1.21
N SER A 363 -25.27 -2.27 -0.46
CA SER A 363 -26.65 -2.69 -0.23
C SER A 363 -26.90 -3.14 1.20
N ILE A 364 -28.12 -2.88 1.69
CA ILE A 364 -28.59 -3.24 3.03
C ILE A 364 -29.59 -4.39 2.89
N HIS A 365 -29.37 -5.48 3.59
CA HIS A 365 -30.18 -6.69 3.53
C HIS A 365 -30.76 -7.04 4.88
N GLY A 366 -31.97 -7.60 4.87
CA GLY A 366 -32.64 -8.09 6.09
C GLY A 366 -33.20 -6.97 6.99
N LEU A 367 -33.34 -5.74 6.48
CA LEU A 367 -33.89 -4.62 7.25
C LEU A 367 -35.35 -4.92 7.67
N ASN A 368 -35.60 -4.84 8.99
CA ASN A 368 -36.92 -4.97 9.60
C ASN A 368 -37.21 -3.70 10.41
N PHE A 369 -38.23 -2.96 10.03
CA PHE A 369 -38.59 -1.66 10.63
C PHE A 369 -39.01 -1.72 12.09
N ASN A 370 -39.42 -2.89 12.58
CA ASN A 370 -39.85 -3.08 13.97
C ASN A 370 -38.69 -3.40 14.93
N ILE A 371 -37.51 -3.80 14.38
CA ILE A 371 -36.37 -4.26 15.18
C ILE A 371 -35.19 -3.32 15.01
N HIS A 372 -34.84 -2.98 13.77
CA HIS A 372 -33.59 -2.35 13.45
C HIS A 372 -33.63 -0.84 13.63
N ASN A 373 -32.58 -0.30 14.21
CA ASN A 373 -32.36 1.12 14.43
C ASN A 373 -30.93 1.54 14.05
N LYS A 374 -30.54 2.78 14.36
CA LYS A 374 -29.21 3.34 14.02
C LYS A 374 -28.04 2.49 14.56
N ALA A 375 -28.20 1.88 15.74
CA ALA A 375 -27.16 1.02 16.33
C ALA A 375 -26.94 -0.24 15.51
N HIS A 376 -27.99 -0.85 15.00
CA HIS A 376 -27.91 -2.00 14.10
C HIS A 376 -27.20 -1.66 12.79
N VAL A 377 -27.53 -0.50 12.19
CA VAL A 377 -26.85 -0.06 10.95
C VAL A 377 -25.36 0.19 11.20
N ALA A 378 -25.02 0.82 12.35
CA ALA A 378 -23.62 1.07 12.70
C ALA A 378 -22.84 -0.23 12.91
N ARG A 379 -23.44 -1.23 13.56
CA ARG A 379 -22.83 -2.55 13.76
C ARG A 379 -22.73 -3.32 12.46
N ALA A 380 -23.82 -3.43 11.71
CA ALA A 380 -23.85 -4.13 10.42
C ALA A 380 -22.85 -3.57 9.40
N ALA A 381 -22.60 -2.27 9.41
CA ALA A 381 -21.58 -1.64 8.57
C ALA A 381 -20.16 -2.09 8.96
N GLN A 382 -19.81 -2.10 10.25
CA GLN A 382 -18.50 -2.56 10.69
C GLN A 382 -18.32 -4.07 10.46
N GLU A 383 -19.32 -4.88 10.74
CA GLU A 383 -19.29 -6.32 10.46
C GLU A 383 -19.19 -6.59 8.95
N GLY A 384 -19.94 -5.89 8.10
CA GLY A 384 -19.87 -6.01 6.65
C GLY A 384 -18.50 -5.67 6.09
N ILE A 385 -17.85 -4.64 6.64
CA ILE A 385 -16.45 -4.31 6.33
C ILE A 385 -15.53 -5.48 6.72
N VAL A 386 -15.64 -6.01 7.94
CA VAL A 386 -14.85 -7.16 8.40
C VAL A 386 -15.06 -8.37 7.51
N PHE A 387 -16.29 -8.65 7.13
CA PHE A 387 -16.63 -9.80 6.28
C PHE A 387 -16.05 -9.65 4.87
N SER A 388 -15.92 -8.42 4.36
CA SER A 388 -15.20 -8.17 3.11
C SER A 388 -13.69 -8.45 3.23
N PHE A 389 -13.08 -8.14 4.39
CA PHE A 389 -11.69 -8.55 4.67
C PHE A 389 -11.57 -10.08 4.71
N LYS A 390 -12.45 -10.76 5.43
CA LYS A 390 -12.46 -12.24 5.52
C LYS A 390 -12.60 -12.88 4.15
N TYR A 391 -13.57 -12.42 3.33
CA TYR A 391 -13.78 -12.91 1.97
C TYR A 391 -12.52 -12.76 1.11
N GLY A 392 -11.87 -11.61 1.17
CA GLY A 392 -10.61 -11.38 0.46
C GLY A 392 -9.43 -12.19 1.02
N MET A 393 -9.41 -12.45 2.32
CA MET A 393 -8.39 -13.30 2.96
C MET A 393 -8.58 -14.78 2.59
N ASP A 394 -9.79 -15.22 2.35
CA ASP A 394 -10.07 -16.60 1.89
C ASP A 394 -9.49 -16.88 0.49
N ILE A 395 -9.40 -15.88 -0.39
CA ILE A 395 -8.69 -15.99 -1.67
C ILE A 395 -7.23 -16.45 -1.47
N ARG A 396 -6.58 -15.99 -0.39
CA ARG A 396 -5.21 -16.42 -0.06
C ARG A 396 -5.15 -17.87 0.41
N ASN A 397 -6.14 -18.30 1.18
CA ASN A 397 -6.26 -19.70 1.59
C ASN A 397 -6.40 -20.60 0.35
N GLU A 398 -7.19 -20.16 -0.66
CA GLU A 398 -7.28 -20.85 -1.96
C GLU A 398 -5.92 -20.90 -2.69
N MET A 399 -5.06 -19.89 -2.49
CA MET A 399 -3.69 -19.87 -3.01
C MET A 399 -2.72 -20.71 -2.14
N GLY A 400 -3.17 -21.35 -1.07
CA GLY A 400 -2.34 -22.14 -0.15
C GLY A 400 -1.42 -21.28 0.72
N ILE A 401 -1.85 -20.08 1.09
CA ILE A 401 -1.12 -19.18 1.99
C ILE A 401 -1.80 -19.19 3.35
N ASP A 402 -1.17 -19.85 4.32
CA ASP A 402 -1.63 -19.86 5.71
C ASP A 402 -1.50 -18.48 6.36
N ILE A 403 -2.45 -18.14 7.24
CA ILE A 403 -2.48 -16.87 7.95
C ILE A 403 -2.11 -17.14 9.42
N GLY A 404 -0.92 -16.70 9.83
CA GLY A 404 -0.42 -16.91 11.21
C GLY A 404 -0.76 -15.76 12.16
N VAL A 405 -0.56 -14.51 11.72
CA VAL A 405 -0.79 -13.30 12.52
C VAL A 405 -1.16 -12.11 11.65
N ILE A 406 -2.08 -11.28 12.13
CA ILE A 406 -2.42 -9.99 11.53
C ILE A 406 -1.77 -8.88 12.36
N ARG A 407 -0.93 -8.06 11.73
CA ARG A 407 -0.32 -6.87 12.33
C ARG A 407 -0.92 -5.61 11.71
N ALA A 408 -1.25 -4.63 12.55
CA ALA A 408 -1.84 -3.38 12.10
C ALA A 408 -1.33 -2.19 12.94
N GLY A 409 -1.41 -1.00 12.35
CA GLY A 409 -1.24 0.24 13.10
C GLY A 409 -2.44 0.46 14.04
N ASN A 410 -2.19 0.99 15.25
CA ASN A 410 -3.25 1.38 16.18
C ASN A 410 -3.93 2.68 15.71
N ALA A 411 -4.66 2.59 14.60
CA ALA A 411 -5.28 3.72 13.92
C ALA A 411 -6.57 3.32 13.18
N ASN A 412 -7.38 4.30 12.81
CA ASN A 412 -8.57 4.13 11.97
C ASN A 412 -9.55 3.07 12.53
N LEU A 413 -10.04 2.14 11.70
CA LEU A 413 -10.97 1.09 12.13
C LEU A 413 -10.38 0.13 13.17
N PHE A 414 -9.06 -0.03 13.21
CA PHE A 414 -8.42 -0.81 14.28
C PHE A 414 -8.54 -0.17 15.68
N LEU A 415 -9.03 1.07 15.79
CA LEU A 415 -9.45 1.67 17.07
C LEU A 415 -10.80 1.15 17.57
N SER A 416 -11.64 0.57 16.68
CA SER A 416 -12.93 -0.01 17.07
C SER A 416 -12.77 -1.39 17.70
N PRO A 417 -13.23 -1.61 18.93
CA PRO A 417 -13.26 -2.95 19.53
C PRO A 417 -14.10 -3.94 18.70
N ILE A 418 -15.25 -3.49 18.14
CA ILE A 418 -16.12 -4.33 17.31
C ILE A 418 -15.36 -4.83 16.08
N PHE A 419 -14.68 -3.94 15.39
CA PHE A 419 -13.90 -4.30 14.19
C PHE A 419 -12.81 -5.32 14.51
N ARG A 420 -12.04 -5.11 15.58
CA ARG A 420 -10.97 -6.02 16.01
C ARG A 420 -11.48 -7.39 16.42
N ASP A 421 -12.50 -7.40 17.31
CA ASP A 421 -13.11 -8.65 17.81
C ASP A 421 -13.73 -9.46 16.67
N ALA A 422 -14.45 -8.79 15.77
CA ALA A 422 -15.06 -9.43 14.62
C ALA A 422 -14.01 -10.01 13.66
N LEU A 423 -12.94 -9.25 13.36
CA LEU A 423 -11.88 -9.71 12.45
C LEU A 423 -11.10 -10.88 13.07
N ALA A 424 -10.70 -10.79 14.35
CA ALA A 424 -10.05 -11.90 15.04
C ALA A 424 -10.96 -13.12 15.09
N GLY A 425 -12.24 -12.94 15.45
CA GLY A 425 -13.20 -14.03 15.58
C GLY A 425 -13.47 -14.74 14.25
N VAL A 426 -13.75 -14.01 13.17
CA VAL A 426 -14.09 -14.62 11.86
C VAL A 426 -12.90 -15.22 11.13
N THR A 427 -11.67 -14.72 11.41
CA THR A 427 -10.45 -15.26 10.80
C THR A 427 -9.79 -16.34 11.65
N GLY A 428 -10.13 -16.44 12.95
CA GLY A 428 -9.45 -17.29 13.90
C GLY A 428 -7.99 -16.88 14.15
N THR A 429 -7.61 -15.62 13.87
CA THR A 429 -6.23 -15.16 13.84
C THR A 429 -6.01 -14.06 14.86
N VAL A 430 -4.88 -14.13 15.57
CA VAL A 430 -4.43 -13.08 16.50
C VAL A 430 -4.16 -11.77 15.76
N ILE A 431 -4.60 -10.65 16.33
CA ILE A 431 -4.31 -9.31 15.82
C ILE A 431 -3.36 -8.59 16.78
N GLU A 432 -2.22 -8.14 16.29
CA GLU A 432 -1.25 -7.34 17.02
C GLU A 432 -1.29 -5.88 16.53
N LEU A 433 -1.41 -4.93 17.47
CA LEU A 433 -1.44 -3.49 17.16
C LEU A 433 -0.14 -2.81 17.56
N TYR A 434 0.35 -1.92 16.68
CA TYR A 434 1.62 -1.23 16.83
C TYR A 434 1.50 0.27 16.59
N ASP A 435 2.42 1.06 17.18
CA ASP A 435 2.59 2.48 16.90
C ASP A 435 3.74 2.68 15.92
N THR A 436 3.41 2.77 14.65
CA THR A 436 4.37 2.96 13.57
C THR A 436 3.71 3.62 12.35
N ASN A 437 4.50 4.09 11.41
CA ASN A 437 4.03 4.64 10.15
C ASN A 437 5.04 4.37 9.00
N GLY A 438 4.64 4.69 7.75
CA GLY A 438 5.46 4.41 6.57
C GLY A 438 6.84 5.06 6.60
N ALA A 439 6.96 6.31 7.08
CA ALA A 439 8.25 6.99 7.14
C ALA A 439 9.19 6.37 8.20
N VAL A 440 8.65 5.90 9.34
CA VAL A 440 9.43 5.14 10.34
C VAL A 440 9.91 3.80 9.76
N GLY A 441 9.04 3.11 9.03
CA GLY A 441 9.42 1.88 8.31
C GLY A 441 10.56 2.11 7.32
N ALA A 442 10.48 3.20 6.53
CA ALA A 442 11.52 3.57 5.58
C ALA A 442 12.85 3.92 6.28
N ALA A 443 12.82 4.61 7.43
CA ALA A 443 14.03 4.90 8.22
C ALA A 443 14.71 3.61 8.72
N LYS A 444 13.91 2.67 9.27
CA LYS A 444 14.43 1.36 9.71
C LYS A 444 14.95 0.54 8.54
N GLY A 445 14.25 0.59 7.39
CA GLY A 445 14.72 0.00 6.14
C GLY A 445 16.06 0.57 5.70
N ALA A 446 16.27 1.88 5.86
CA ALA A 446 17.57 2.51 5.59
C ALA A 446 18.67 1.99 6.51
N GLY A 447 18.39 1.82 7.79
CA GLY A 447 19.33 1.25 8.75
C GLY A 447 19.76 -0.17 8.41
N ILE A 448 18.82 -1.01 7.93
CA ILE A 448 19.12 -2.36 7.42
C ILE A 448 19.98 -2.27 6.15
N GLY A 449 19.57 -1.46 5.19
CA GLY A 449 20.28 -1.31 3.91
C GLY A 449 21.68 -0.69 4.02
N ALA A 450 21.91 0.11 5.05
CA ALA A 450 23.22 0.67 5.38
C ALA A 450 24.11 -0.27 6.22
N GLY A 451 23.59 -1.45 6.66
CA GLY A 451 24.31 -2.35 7.57
C GLY A 451 24.48 -1.82 8.98
N ILE A 452 23.70 -0.80 9.36
CA ILE A 452 23.64 -0.27 10.74
C ILE A 452 22.94 -1.28 11.65
N TYR A 453 21.87 -1.90 11.15
CA TYR A 453 21.24 -3.06 11.78
C TYR A 453 21.66 -4.32 11.05
N ALA A 454 22.11 -5.32 11.81
CA ALA A 454 22.54 -6.60 11.27
C ALA A 454 21.36 -7.44 10.75
N SER A 455 20.16 -7.19 11.27
CA SER A 455 18.94 -7.91 10.89
C SER A 455 17.67 -7.06 11.07
N ALA A 456 16.57 -7.55 10.52
CA ALA A 456 15.26 -6.94 10.74
C ALA A 456 14.83 -7.05 12.22
N GLU A 457 15.16 -8.14 12.89
CA GLU A 457 14.87 -8.33 14.31
C GLU A 457 15.51 -7.22 15.14
N GLU A 458 16.77 -6.85 14.86
CA GLU A 458 17.45 -5.73 15.51
C GLU A 458 16.77 -4.40 15.19
N ALA A 459 16.48 -4.13 13.92
CA ALA A 459 15.84 -2.90 13.50
C ALA A 459 14.46 -2.68 14.14
N PHE A 460 13.74 -3.76 14.42
CA PHE A 460 12.39 -3.71 14.98
C PHE A 460 12.32 -4.10 16.47
N ALA A 461 13.45 -4.27 17.16
CA ALA A 461 13.48 -4.57 18.60
C ALA A 461 12.74 -3.52 19.46
N SER A 462 12.74 -2.25 19.02
CA SER A 462 12.02 -1.15 19.68
C SER A 462 10.53 -1.08 19.33
N LEU A 463 10.04 -1.88 18.38
CA LEU A 463 8.64 -1.87 17.96
C LEU A 463 7.76 -2.53 19.03
N LYS A 464 7.03 -1.70 19.78
CA LYS A 464 6.21 -2.18 20.90
C LYS A 464 4.81 -2.56 20.45
N LYS A 465 4.37 -3.74 20.86
CA LYS A 465 2.94 -4.10 20.78
C LYS A 465 2.15 -3.25 21.77
N ILE A 466 1.18 -2.50 21.25
CA ILE A 466 0.26 -1.70 22.05
C ILE A 466 -0.86 -2.57 22.60
N ASN A 467 -1.37 -3.48 21.76
CA ASN A 467 -2.46 -4.36 22.10
C ASN A 467 -2.36 -5.68 21.32
N VAL A 468 -2.90 -6.73 21.92
CA VAL A 468 -3.06 -8.05 21.31
C VAL A 468 -4.52 -8.47 21.45
N ILE A 469 -5.16 -8.83 20.36
CA ILE A 469 -6.54 -9.29 20.32
C ILE A 469 -6.54 -10.76 19.93
N GLU A 470 -6.87 -11.61 20.89
CA GLU A 470 -7.02 -13.04 20.69
C GLU A 470 -8.43 -13.36 20.16
N PRO A 471 -8.60 -14.37 19.30
CA PRO A 471 -9.91 -14.87 18.92
C PRO A 471 -10.68 -15.38 20.14
N ASP A 472 -11.86 -14.84 20.38
CA ASP A 472 -12.77 -15.33 21.43
C ASP A 472 -13.65 -16.46 20.86
N GLY A 473 -13.43 -17.69 21.27
CA GLY A 473 -14.15 -18.86 20.74
C GLY A 473 -15.67 -18.78 20.85
N LEU A 474 -16.20 -18.18 21.94
CA LEU A 474 -17.67 -18.03 22.11
C LEU A 474 -18.26 -17.00 21.14
N LYS A 475 -17.48 -16.00 20.73
CA LYS A 475 -17.89 -15.01 19.74
C LYS A 475 -17.59 -15.46 18.31
N ALA A 476 -16.55 -16.26 18.10
CA ALA A 476 -16.10 -16.72 16.80
C ALA A 476 -17.22 -17.44 16.04
N ASP A 477 -17.90 -18.39 16.66
CA ASP A 477 -19.02 -19.12 16.04
C ASP A 477 -20.13 -18.19 15.57
N LYS A 478 -20.44 -17.15 16.36
CA LYS A 478 -21.46 -16.15 16.00
C LYS A 478 -21.03 -15.29 14.81
N TYR A 479 -19.76 -14.86 14.80
CA TYR A 479 -19.20 -14.09 13.67
C TYR A 479 -19.10 -14.94 12.40
N CYS A 480 -18.72 -16.22 12.51
CA CYS A 480 -18.73 -17.14 11.37
C CYS A 480 -20.14 -17.36 10.82
N GLY A 481 -21.13 -17.57 11.69
CA GLY A 481 -22.52 -17.68 11.25
C GLY A 481 -23.03 -16.40 10.55
N ALA A 482 -22.71 -15.24 11.07
CA ALA A 482 -23.07 -13.97 10.44
C ALA A 482 -22.33 -13.74 9.11
N PHE A 483 -21.07 -14.19 9.00
CA PHE A 483 -20.29 -14.15 7.76
C PHE A 483 -20.92 -15.04 6.66
N GLU A 484 -21.35 -16.27 6.98
CA GLU A 484 -21.99 -17.14 5.98
C GLU A 484 -23.27 -16.51 5.42
N VAL A 485 -24.10 -15.90 6.27
CA VAL A 485 -25.30 -15.16 5.82
C VAL A 485 -24.93 -13.98 4.93
N TRP A 486 -23.88 -13.23 5.28
CA TRP A 486 -23.38 -12.11 4.48
C TRP A 486 -22.84 -12.59 3.13
N LYS A 487 -22.08 -13.69 3.12
CA LYS A 487 -21.51 -14.32 1.92
C LYS A 487 -22.59 -14.79 0.95
N GLU A 488 -23.65 -15.47 1.43
CA GLU A 488 -24.80 -15.85 0.58
C GLU A 488 -25.44 -14.64 -0.12
N ARG A 489 -25.51 -13.49 0.58
CA ARG A 489 -26.04 -12.23 0.01
C ARG A 489 -25.13 -11.66 -1.05
N LEU A 490 -23.81 -11.71 -0.82
CA LEU A 490 -22.83 -11.31 -1.82
C LEU A 490 -22.91 -12.23 -3.06
N GLU A 491 -22.97 -13.54 -2.90
CA GLU A 491 -23.06 -14.48 -4.00
C GLU A 491 -24.32 -14.24 -4.85
N LYS A 492 -25.47 -13.95 -4.23
CA LYS A 492 -26.70 -13.55 -4.94
C LYS A 492 -26.56 -12.23 -5.69
N ALA A 493 -25.77 -11.28 -5.17
CA ALA A 493 -25.52 -10.01 -5.84
C ALA A 493 -24.52 -10.14 -6.99
N LEU A 494 -23.70 -11.20 -6.99
CA LEU A 494 -22.72 -11.50 -8.06
C LEU A 494 -23.30 -12.35 -9.19
N ALA A 495 -24.41 -13.08 -8.93
CA ALA A 495 -25.12 -13.90 -9.92
C ALA A 495 -25.86 -13.07 -10.95
#